data_52b080f3f98a717522fddc041a9deeee
#
_entry.id   52b080f3f98a717522fddc041a9deeee
#
_cell.length_a   1.000
_cell.length_b   1.000
_cell.length_c   1.000
_cell.angle_alpha   90.00
_cell.angle_beta   90.00
_cell.angle_gamma   90.00
#
_symmetry.space_group_name_H-M   'P 1'
#
loop_
_entity.id
_entity.type
_entity.pdbx_description
1 polymer ?
#
loop_
_entity_poly.entity_id
_entity_poly.type
_entity_poly.pdbx_seq_one_letter_code
_entity_poly.pdbx_strand_id
1 'polypeptide(L)'
;MSILSVNPKLNCIFNEALSVALHNVRMQTELDVVYTEHDVPETGKAIHAMFVEAVQGKCKFRVLSASNEAENLYFTPDTNLLYRAVHDIDHALWYNVGRGTTKQADEVFLNCLMAKRAYDYAMSCDSYTELEALYVFFAVYHDTVGQVHYYVQNKAFCENQRALTIDLMNSCDGVRFVKHGQLNPAYAVMKSYLQECGVL
;
A
#
# COMPACT_ATOMS: atom_id res chain seq x y z
N MET A 1 -16.26 -22.83 -6.41
CA MET A 1 -16.07 -21.42 -6.11
C MET A 1 -14.89 -20.92 -6.94
N SER A 2 -15.11 -20.02 -7.88
CA SER A 2 -14.03 -19.44 -8.67
C SER A 2 -13.25 -18.54 -7.71
N ILE A 3 -12.00 -18.88 -7.46
CA ILE A 3 -11.04 -18.00 -6.80
C ILE A 3 -10.95 -16.77 -7.71
N LEU A 4 -11.51 -15.66 -7.28
CA LEU A 4 -11.32 -14.39 -7.99
C LEU A 4 -9.81 -14.11 -7.96
N SER A 5 -9.15 -14.42 -9.07
CA SER A 5 -7.74 -14.10 -9.24
C SER A 5 -7.57 -12.58 -9.10
N VAL A 6 -6.50 -12.17 -8.45
CA VAL A 6 -6.07 -10.77 -8.45
C VAL A 6 -6.16 -10.25 -9.87
N ASN A 7 -6.79 -9.08 -10.08
CA ASN A 7 -6.81 -8.48 -11.41
C ASN A 7 -5.36 -8.18 -11.81
N PRO A 8 -4.79 -8.88 -12.83
CA PRO A 8 -3.37 -8.76 -13.18
C PRO A 8 -2.97 -7.33 -13.50
N LYS A 9 -3.90 -6.53 -14.05
CA LYS A 9 -3.65 -5.15 -14.41
C LYS A 9 -3.50 -4.26 -13.19
N LEU A 10 -4.33 -4.43 -12.15
CA LEU A 10 -4.19 -3.69 -10.89
C LEU A 10 -2.88 -4.05 -10.18
N ASN A 11 -2.52 -5.33 -10.18
CA ASN A 11 -1.24 -5.76 -9.63
C ASN A 11 -0.06 -5.14 -10.38
N CYS A 12 -0.13 -5.07 -11.71
CA CYS A 12 0.90 -4.44 -12.56
C CYS A 12 1.06 -2.95 -12.21
N ILE A 13 -0.05 -2.18 -12.19
CA ILE A 13 -0.03 -0.75 -11.86
C ILE A 13 0.60 -0.53 -10.47
N PHE A 14 0.17 -1.30 -9.47
CA PHE A 14 0.68 -1.13 -8.11
C PHE A 14 2.16 -1.51 -8.00
N ASN A 15 2.57 -2.62 -8.59
CA ASN A 15 3.97 -3.06 -8.62
C ASN A 15 4.88 -2.02 -9.28
N GLU A 16 4.48 -1.47 -10.42
CA GLU A 16 5.23 -0.45 -11.15
C GLU A 16 5.34 0.86 -10.34
N ALA A 17 4.25 1.31 -9.72
CA ALA A 17 4.25 2.49 -8.84
C ALA A 17 5.23 2.34 -7.68
N LEU A 18 5.23 1.17 -7.03
CA LEU A 18 6.16 0.85 -5.94
C LEU A 18 7.61 0.76 -6.43
N SER A 19 7.82 0.16 -7.60
CA SER A 19 9.15 0.04 -8.22
C SER A 19 9.76 1.41 -8.50
N VAL A 20 8.97 2.34 -9.04
CA VAL A 20 9.39 3.74 -9.27
C VAL A 20 9.70 4.42 -7.94
N ALA A 21 8.86 4.25 -6.91
CA ALA A 21 9.10 4.84 -5.60
C ALA A 21 10.41 4.34 -4.96
N LEU A 22 10.64 3.04 -4.96
CA LEU A 22 11.88 2.44 -4.43
C LEU A 22 13.11 2.86 -5.26
N HIS A 23 12.98 2.90 -6.58
CA HIS A 23 14.06 3.37 -7.46
C HIS A 23 14.45 4.81 -7.13
N ASN A 24 13.49 5.71 -6.96
CA ASN A 24 13.75 7.11 -6.63
C ASN A 24 14.50 7.27 -5.30
N VAL A 25 14.15 6.47 -4.29
CA VAL A 25 14.89 6.46 -3.02
C VAL A 25 16.32 5.96 -3.20
N ARG A 26 16.50 4.86 -3.93
CA ARG A 26 17.83 4.30 -4.22
C ARG A 26 18.73 5.26 -4.99
N MET A 27 18.18 5.99 -5.95
CA MET A 27 18.95 6.99 -6.72
C MET A 27 19.45 8.15 -5.84
N GLN A 28 18.76 8.42 -4.73
CA GLN A 28 19.13 9.51 -3.82
C GLN A 28 20.00 9.06 -2.64
N THR A 29 19.97 7.77 -2.27
CA THR A 29 20.47 7.30 -0.98
C THR A 29 21.37 6.07 -1.05
N GLU A 30 21.54 5.43 -2.19
CA GLU A 30 22.23 4.12 -2.33
C GLU A 30 21.68 3.03 -1.39
N LEU A 31 20.40 3.13 -0.99
CA LEU A 31 19.77 2.23 -0.01
C LEU A 31 19.78 0.77 -0.49
N ASP A 32 20.41 -0.12 0.28
CA ASP A 32 20.37 -1.57 0.04
C ASP A 32 19.28 -2.22 0.91
N VAL A 33 18.21 -2.70 0.26
CA VAL A 33 17.06 -3.34 0.90
C VAL A 33 17.23 -4.85 0.85
N VAL A 34 17.07 -5.52 2.01
CA VAL A 34 17.08 -6.98 2.12
C VAL A 34 15.82 -7.47 2.80
N TYR A 35 15.29 -8.59 2.32
CA TYR A 35 14.14 -9.25 2.91
C TYR A 35 14.58 -10.33 3.88
N THR A 36 13.94 -10.39 5.07
CA THR A 36 14.27 -11.33 6.14
C THR A 36 13.00 -11.79 6.87
N GLU A 37 13.03 -13.00 7.39
CA GLU A 37 11.91 -13.55 8.16
C GLU A 37 11.89 -13.05 9.61
N HIS A 38 13.00 -12.50 10.10
CA HIS A 38 13.19 -12.12 11.49
C HIS A 38 13.99 -10.84 11.62
N ASP A 39 14.09 -10.31 12.84
CA ASP A 39 14.97 -9.18 13.22
C ASP A 39 14.70 -7.88 12.45
N VAL A 40 13.46 -7.57 12.22
CA VAL A 40 13.04 -6.26 11.69
C VAL A 40 12.60 -5.32 12.81
N PRO A 41 12.80 -4.00 12.68
CA PRO A 41 12.30 -3.04 13.65
C PRO A 41 10.77 -2.94 13.60
N GLU A 42 10.13 -2.89 14.77
CA GLU A 42 8.66 -2.86 14.90
C GLU A 42 8.09 -1.46 15.22
N THR A 43 8.94 -0.47 15.41
CA THR A 43 8.48 0.89 15.75
C THR A 43 9.01 1.91 14.75
N GLY A 44 8.23 2.95 14.45
CA GLY A 44 8.65 4.01 13.53
C GLY A 44 9.99 4.63 13.91
N LYS A 45 10.29 4.76 15.23
CA LYS A 45 11.59 5.22 15.71
C LYS A 45 12.73 4.29 15.30
N ALA A 46 12.54 2.98 15.48
CA ALA A 46 13.57 1.98 15.16
C ALA A 46 13.74 1.83 13.63
N ILE A 47 12.63 1.89 12.86
CA ILE A 47 12.65 1.90 11.40
C ILE A 47 13.43 3.13 10.89
N HIS A 48 13.15 4.33 11.43
CA HIS A 48 13.88 5.54 11.06
C HIS A 48 15.37 5.44 11.40
N ALA A 49 15.72 4.95 12.58
CA ALA A 49 17.13 4.78 12.97
C ALA A 49 17.85 3.82 12.01
N MET A 50 17.26 2.66 11.69
CA MET A 50 17.79 1.72 10.72
C MET A 50 17.94 2.35 9.33
N PHE A 51 16.97 3.14 8.87
CA PHE A 51 17.03 3.83 7.59
C PHE A 51 18.22 4.79 7.53
N VAL A 52 18.42 5.61 8.58
CA VAL A 52 19.57 6.55 8.66
C VAL A 52 20.91 5.82 8.61
N GLU A 53 21.03 4.70 9.31
CA GLU A 53 22.25 3.89 9.28
C GLU A 53 22.45 3.21 7.92
N ALA A 54 21.38 2.72 7.30
CA ALA A 54 21.45 2.06 5.99
C ALA A 54 21.86 3.04 4.88
N VAL A 55 21.33 4.26 4.88
CA VAL A 55 21.73 5.33 3.94
C VAL A 55 23.22 5.72 4.12
N GLN A 56 23.77 5.55 5.32
CA GLN A 56 25.18 5.76 5.58
C GLN A 56 26.07 4.53 5.26
N GLY A 57 25.49 3.48 4.71
CA GLY A 57 26.22 2.23 4.40
C GLY A 57 26.64 1.41 5.60
N LYS A 58 26.13 1.71 6.80
CA LYS A 58 26.48 1.02 8.05
C LYS A 58 25.75 -0.31 8.25
N CYS A 59 24.58 -0.43 7.68
CA CYS A 59 23.77 -1.66 7.70
C CYS A 59 22.92 -1.75 6.43
N LYS A 60 22.20 -2.87 6.27
CA LYS A 60 21.19 -3.03 5.24
C LYS A 60 19.82 -2.65 5.80
N PHE A 61 18.94 -2.10 4.96
CA PHE A 61 17.56 -1.84 5.34
C PHE A 61 16.77 -3.15 5.27
N ARG A 62 16.36 -3.66 6.44
CA ARG A 62 15.71 -4.97 6.57
C ARG A 62 14.20 -4.82 6.55
N VAL A 63 13.54 -5.63 5.73
CA VAL A 63 12.08 -5.67 5.52
C VAL A 63 11.58 -7.08 5.80
N LEU A 64 10.47 -7.20 6.53
CA LEU A 64 9.87 -8.49 6.89
C LEU A 64 9.34 -9.21 5.64
N SER A 65 9.78 -10.47 5.45
CA SER A 65 9.29 -11.35 4.38
C SER A 65 8.33 -12.44 4.85
N ALA A 66 8.17 -12.64 6.16
CA ALA A 66 7.23 -13.62 6.70
C ALA A 66 5.76 -13.32 6.32
N SER A 67 4.90 -14.33 6.37
CA SER A 67 3.46 -14.23 6.05
C SER A 67 3.21 -13.63 4.67
N ASN A 68 3.85 -14.22 3.65
CA ASN A 68 3.79 -13.76 2.26
C ASN A 68 3.24 -14.86 1.32
N GLU A 69 2.33 -15.70 1.83
CA GLU A 69 1.72 -16.79 1.10
C GLU A 69 0.69 -16.29 0.09
N ALA A 70 0.85 -16.67 -1.17
CA ALA A 70 0.05 -16.16 -2.29
C ALA A 70 -1.47 -16.34 -2.13
N GLU A 71 -1.89 -17.42 -1.45
CA GLU A 71 -3.32 -17.72 -1.22
C GLU A 71 -4.00 -16.71 -0.29
N ASN A 72 -3.26 -16.08 0.59
CA ASN A 72 -3.77 -15.14 1.59
C ASN A 72 -3.68 -13.68 1.17
N LEU A 73 -2.92 -13.36 0.12
CA LEU A 73 -2.68 -11.99 -0.32
C LEU A 73 -3.66 -11.55 -1.42
N TYR A 74 -4.06 -10.28 -1.38
CA TYR A 74 -4.82 -9.66 -2.48
C TYR A 74 -3.93 -9.38 -3.69
N PHE A 75 -2.75 -8.79 -3.49
CA PHE A 75 -1.72 -8.64 -4.51
C PHE A 75 -0.74 -9.84 -4.52
N THR A 76 0.11 -9.92 -5.54
CA THR A 76 1.09 -11.01 -5.62
C THR A 76 2.14 -10.90 -4.50
N PRO A 77 2.78 -12.02 -4.11
CA PRO A 77 3.85 -12.01 -3.10
C PRO A 77 4.97 -11.00 -3.40
N ASP A 78 5.39 -10.89 -4.64
CA ASP A 78 6.44 -9.94 -5.05
C ASP A 78 5.98 -8.48 -4.86
N THR A 79 4.75 -8.17 -5.26
CA THR A 79 4.16 -6.84 -5.06
C THR A 79 3.99 -6.54 -3.57
N ASN A 80 3.61 -7.53 -2.76
CA ASN A 80 3.47 -7.35 -1.31
C ASN A 80 4.82 -7.11 -0.62
N LEU A 81 5.89 -7.80 -1.02
CA LEU A 81 7.24 -7.52 -0.50
C LEU A 81 7.70 -6.11 -0.87
N LEU A 82 7.46 -5.71 -2.10
CA LEU A 82 7.80 -4.36 -2.57
C LEU A 82 6.98 -3.29 -1.83
N TYR A 83 5.69 -3.54 -1.57
CA TYR A 83 4.84 -2.69 -0.74
C TYR A 83 5.44 -2.53 0.66
N ARG A 84 5.80 -3.62 1.34
CA ARG A 84 6.39 -3.56 2.68
C ARG A 84 7.66 -2.72 2.70
N ALA A 85 8.53 -2.89 1.70
CA ALA A 85 9.77 -2.11 1.60
C ALA A 85 9.49 -0.60 1.48
N VAL A 86 8.59 -0.21 0.59
CA VAL A 86 8.23 1.20 0.37
C VAL A 86 7.49 1.77 1.58
N HIS A 87 6.62 0.99 2.23
CA HIS A 87 5.89 1.38 3.44
C HIS A 87 6.82 1.64 4.63
N ASP A 88 7.79 0.77 4.86
CA ASP A 88 8.79 0.97 5.93
C ASP A 88 9.71 2.17 5.64
N ILE A 89 10.04 2.40 4.38
CA ILE A 89 10.76 3.60 3.96
C ILE A 89 9.91 4.86 4.20
N ASP A 90 8.62 4.83 3.90
CA ASP A 90 7.70 5.95 4.18
C ASP A 90 7.63 6.22 5.69
N HIS A 91 7.57 5.19 6.56
CA HIS A 91 7.70 5.37 8.01
C HIS A 91 8.98 6.13 8.38
N ALA A 92 10.11 5.76 7.80
CA ALA A 92 11.38 6.41 8.08
C ALA A 92 11.41 7.87 7.60
N LEU A 93 10.93 8.15 6.41
CA LEU A 93 10.92 9.50 5.81
C LEU A 93 9.98 10.47 6.55
N TRP A 94 8.80 9.98 6.96
CA TRP A 94 7.79 10.79 7.64
C TRP A 94 7.97 10.86 9.16
N TYR A 95 8.93 10.12 9.73
CA TYR A 95 9.13 10.06 11.18
C TYR A 95 9.45 11.43 11.80
N ASN A 96 10.38 12.18 11.19
CA ASN A 96 10.81 13.48 11.73
C ASN A 96 9.76 14.60 11.66
N VAL A 97 8.73 14.42 10.83
CA VAL A 97 7.58 15.34 10.79
C VAL A 97 6.39 14.84 11.62
N GLY A 98 6.60 13.79 12.42
CA GLY A 98 5.61 13.27 13.36
C GLY A 98 4.51 12.42 12.73
N ARG A 99 4.74 11.86 11.54
CA ARG A 99 3.77 11.03 10.79
C ARG A 99 4.26 9.63 10.46
N GLY A 100 5.46 9.26 10.88
CA GLY A 100 6.07 7.96 10.62
C GLY A 100 6.04 7.02 11.81
N THR A 101 5.12 7.19 12.77
CA THR A 101 4.97 6.27 13.90
C THR A 101 4.07 5.09 13.53
N THR A 102 4.13 4.00 14.30
CA THR A 102 3.24 2.83 14.15
C THR A 102 1.90 3.01 14.89
N LYS A 103 1.45 4.25 15.08
CA LYS A 103 0.12 4.55 15.60
C LYS A 103 -0.91 4.47 14.49
N GLN A 104 -2.12 4.04 14.82
CA GLN A 104 -3.21 3.87 13.85
C GLN A 104 -3.37 5.05 12.87
N ALA A 105 -3.33 6.29 13.37
CA ALA A 105 -3.52 7.47 12.51
C ALA A 105 -2.40 7.66 11.48
N ASP A 106 -1.16 7.31 11.84
CA ASP A 106 -0.02 7.38 10.94
C ASP A 106 -0.02 6.21 9.95
N GLU A 107 -0.38 5.00 10.43
CA GLU A 107 -0.59 3.84 9.54
C GLU A 107 -1.65 4.11 8.47
N VAL A 108 -2.80 4.67 8.85
CA VAL A 108 -3.84 5.07 7.90
C VAL A 108 -3.31 6.12 6.93
N PHE A 109 -2.60 7.12 7.42
CA PHE A 109 -2.01 8.17 6.57
C PHE A 109 -1.02 7.61 5.55
N LEU A 110 -0.05 6.78 5.99
CA LEU A 110 0.97 6.21 5.09
C LEU A 110 0.35 5.25 4.07
N ASN A 111 -0.64 4.47 4.46
CA ASN A 111 -1.37 3.59 3.55
C ASN A 111 -2.26 4.36 2.55
N CYS A 112 -2.82 5.51 2.94
CA CYS A 112 -3.48 6.42 2.00
C CYS A 112 -2.50 7.01 0.97
N LEU A 113 -1.28 7.38 1.40
CA LEU A 113 -0.22 7.81 0.48
C LEU A 113 0.15 6.69 -0.51
N MET A 114 0.16 5.45 -0.04
CA MET A 114 0.44 4.28 -0.89
C MET A 114 -0.63 4.11 -1.98
N ALA A 115 -1.90 4.20 -1.61
CA ALA A 115 -3.01 4.14 -2.56
C ALA A 115 -2.96 5.33 -3.55
N LYS A 116 -2.68 6.54 -3.05
CA LYS A 116 -2.47 7.73 -3.89
C LYS A 116 -1.32 7.54 -4.89
N ARG A 117 -0.20 6.99 -4.46
CA ARG A 117 0.95 6.71 -5.32
C ARG A 117 0.59 5.81 -6.49
N ALA A 118 -0.20 4.76 -6.25
CA ALA A 118 -0.70 3.87 -7.30
C ALA A 118 -1.62 4.61 -8.28
N TYR A 119 -2.50 5.47 -7.76
CA TYR A 119 -3.37 6.32 -8.58
C TYR A 119 -2.57 7.30 -9.44
N ASP A 120 -1.67 8.07 -8.84
CA ASP A 120 -0.87 9.08 -9.54
C ASP A 120 -0.01 8.44 -10.64
N TYR A 121 0.56 7.26 -10.35
CA TYR A 121 1.31 6.50 -11.34
C TYR A 121 0.43 6.13 -12.54
N ALA A 122 -0.73 5.53 -12.29
CA ALA A 122 -1.65 5.16 -13.37
C ALA A 122 -2.10 6.37 -14.20
N MET A 123 -2.39 7.50 -13.55
CA MET A 123 -2.77 8.75 -14.22
C MET A 123 -1.62 9.39 -15.03
N SER A 124 -0.37 9.09 -14.70
CA SER A 124 0.81 9.57 -15.43
C SER A 124 1.15 8.72 -16.66
N CYS A 125 0.51 7.57 -16.83
CA CYS A 125 0.77 6.62 -17.90
C CYS A 125 -0.39 6.59 -18.91
N ASP A 126 -0.11 6.84 -20.17
CA ASP A 126 -1.12 6.77 -21.26
C ASP A 126 -1.73 5.37 -21.44
N SER A 127 -1.10 4.34 -20.86
CA SER A 127 -1.55 2.94 -20.95
C SER A 127 -2.74 2.62 -20.04
N TYR A 128 -3.09 3.51 -19.11
CA TYR A 128 -4.14 3.29 -18.13
C TYR A 128 -5.21 4.36 -18.22
N THR A 129 -6.45 3.95 -17.94
CA THR A 129 -7.60 4.85 -17.90
C THR A 129 -7.78 5.43 -16.49
N GLU A 130 -8.46 6.58 -16.37
CA GLU A 130 -8.86 7.14 -15.06
C GLU A 130 -9.62 6.10 -14.23
N LEU A 131 -10.48 5.30 -14.84
CA LEU A 131 -11.22 4.26 -14.14
C LEU A 131 -10.31 3.19 -13.53
N GLU A 132 -9.26 2.78 -14.25
CA GLU A 132 -8.27 1.83 -13.73
C GLU A 132 -7.42 2.44 -12.63
N ALA A 133 -7.06 3.72 -12.75
CA ALA A 133 -6.36 4.46 -11.71
C ALA A 133 -7.18 4.52 -10.41
N LEU A 134 -8.47 4.79 -10.52
CA LEU A 134 -9.37 4.81 -9.38
C LEU A 134 -9.57 3.42 -8.79
N TYR A 135 -9.66 2.40 -9.63
CA TYR A 135 -9.84 1.03 -9.16
C TYR A 135 -8.61 0.53 -8.40
N VAL A 136 -7.39 0.84 -8.88
CA VAL A 136 -6.17 0.48 -8.15
C VAL A 136 -6.07 1.26 -6.83
N PHE A 137 -6.46 2.54 -6.80
CA PHE A 137 -6.54 3.30 -5.55
C PHE A 137 -7.37 2.57 -4.50
N PHE A 138 -8.61 2.20 -4.85
CA PHE A 138 -9.50 1.53 -3.91
C PHE A 138 -9.03 0.13 -3.54
N ALA A 139 -8.44 -0.62 -4.46
CA ALA A 139 -7.87 -1.92 -4.16
C ALA A 139 -6.74 -1.82 -3.13
N VAL A 140 -5.79 -0.91 -3.33
CA VAL A 140 -4.69 -0.68 -2.39
C VAL A 140 -5.22 -0.13 -1.06
N TYR A 141 -6.14 0.83 -1.08
CA TYR A 141 -6.75 1.40 0.13
C TYR A 141 -7.42 0.33 0.99
N HIS A 142 -8.27 -0.51 0.39
CA HIS A 142 -8.97 -1.56 1.14
C HIS A 142 -8.05 -2.70 1.58
N ASP A 143 -7.03 -3.02 0.80
CA ASP A 143 -6.04 -4.02 1.20
C ASP A 143 -5.19 -3.55 2.39
N THR A 144 -4.77 -2.30 2.41
CA THR A 144 -3.83 -1.78 3.41
C THR A 144 -4.52 -1.12 4.59
N VAL A 145 -5.35 -0.08 4.36
CA VAL A 145 -6.11 0.60 5.43
C VAL A 145 -7.14 -0.34 6.05
N GLY A 146 -7.72 -1.25 5.25
CA GLY A 146 -8.61 -2.30 5.74
C GLY A 146 -7.94 -3.19 6.80
N GLN A 147 -6.68 -3.57 6.59
CA GLN A 147 -5.88 -4.33 7.58
C GLN A 147 -5.67 -3.54 8.87
N VAL A 148 -5.39 -2.24 8.78
CA VAL A 148 -5.23 -1.39 9.97
C VAL A 148 -6.52 -1.36 10.79
N HIS A 149 -7.67 -1.16 10.14
CA HIS A 149 -8.96 -1.16 10.83
C HIS A 149 -9.31 -2.53 11.43
N TYR A 150 -9.05 -3.61 10.68
CA TYR A 150 -9.26 -4.97 11.18
C TYR A 150 -8.42 -5.24 12.44
N TYR A 151 -7.13 -4.88 12.42
CA TYR A 151 -6.24 -5.02 13.56
C TYR A 151 -6.72 -4.24 14.79
N VAL A 152 -7.18 -3.01 14.59
CA VAL A 152 -7.67 -2.18 15.72
C VAL A 152 -8.89 -2.81 16.38
N GLN A 153 -9.78 -3.41 15.58
CA GLN A 153 -11.01 -4.04 16.08
C GLN A 153 -10.74 -5.40 16.74
N ASN A 154 -9.90 -6.22 16.12
CA ASN A 154 -9.72 -7.62 16.50
C ASN A 154 -8.45 -7.89 17.32
N LYS A 155 -7.53 -6.91 17.43
CA LYS A 155 -6.21 -7.04 18.07
C LYS A 155 -5.34 -8.15 17.48
N ALA A 156 -5.61 -8.51 16.24
CA ALA A 156 -4.89 -9.51 15.45
C ALA A 156 -4.92 -9.11 13.96
N PHE A 157 -3.92 -9.46 13.22
CA PHE A 157 -3.93 -9.32 11.76
C PHE A 157 -4.88 -10.33 11.13
N CYS A 158 -5.49 -9.96 10.00
CA CYS A 158 -6.33 -10.85 9.23
C CYS A 158 -5.45 -11.90 8.53
N GLU A 159 -5.74 -13.18 8.79
CA GLU A 159 -4.99 -14.29 8.15
C GLU A 159 -5.24 -14.35 6.64
N ASN A 160 -6.46 -14.03 6.20
CA ASN A 160 -6.81 -14.01 4.78
C ASN A 160 -7.10 -12.58 4.31
N GLN A 161 -6.03 -11.84 4.00
CA GLN A 161 -6.09 -10.46 3.52
C GLN A 161 -6.90 -10.33 2.23
N ARG A 162 -6.77 -11.33 1.32
CA ARG A 162 -7.54 -11.35 0.07
C ARG A 162 -9.04 -11.34 0.31
N ALA A 163 -9.53 -12.21 1.19
CA ALA A 163 -10.95 -12.27 1.50
C ALA A 163 -11.45 -10.96 2.12
N LEU A 164 -10.69 -10.42 3.07
CA LEU A 164 -11.02 -9.14 3.70
C LEU A 164 -11.09 -8.01 2.68
N THR A 165 -10.09 -7.87 1.79
CA THR A 165 -10.06 -6.82 0.77
C THR A 165 -11.24 -6.95 -0.20
N ILE A 166 -11.57 -8.16 -0.66
CA ILE A 166 -12.71 -8.42 -1.53
C ILE A 166 -14.03 -8.05 -0.83
N ASP A 167 -14.20 -8.42 0.43
CA ASP A 167 -15.41 -8.12 1.20
C ASP A 167 -15.57 -6.61 1.42
N LEU A 168 -14.48 -5.90 1.75
CA LEU A 168 -14.49 -4.44 1.90
C LEU A 168 -14.82 -3.74 0.59
N MET A 169 -14.20 -4.15 -0.52
CA MET A 169 -14.50 -3.59 -1.85
C MET A 169 -15.95 -3.83 -2.24
N ASN A 170 -16.50 -4.99 -1.94
CA ASN A 170 -17.91 -5.31 -2.22
C ASN A 170 -18.89 -4.52 -1.34
N SER A 171 -18.59 -4.34 -0.06
CA SER A 171 -19.43 -3.64 0.90
C SER A 171 -19.49 -2.13 0.66
N CYS A 172 -18.39 -1.54 0.17
CA CYS A 172 -18.30 -0.11 -0.11
C CYS A 172 -18.89 0.31 -1.46
N ASP A 173 -19.62 -0.55 -2.14
CA ASP A 173 -20.06 -0.34 -3.52
C ASP A 173 -18.92 -0.06 -4.53
N GLY A 174 -17.66 -0.14 -4.08
CA GLY A 174 -16.47 0.17 -4.88
C GLY A 174 -16.40 -0.61 -6.19
N VAL A 175 -16.70 -1.90 -6.15
CA VAL A 175 -16.73 -2.76 -7.35
C VAL A 175 -17.98 -2.51 -8.22
N ARG A 176 -19.07 -2.02 -7.67
CA ARG A 176 -20.29 -1.70 -8.43
C ARG A 176 -20.12 -0.47 -9.33
N PHE A 177 -19.09 0.36 -9.10
CA PHE A 177 -18.77 1.50 -9.96
C PHE A 177 -18.45 1.11 -11.39
N VAL A 178 -17.95 -0.10 -11.59
CA VAL A 178 -17.47 -0.58 -12.88
C VAL A 178 -18.56 -1.31 -13.69
N LYS A 179 -19.70 -1.63 -13.08
CA LYS A 179 -20.67 -2.56 -13.69
C LYS A 179 -21.31 -2.09 -14.99
N HIS A 180 -21.23 -0.82 -15.33
CA HIS A 180 -21.85 -0.27 -16.57
C HIS A 180 -21.09 0.90 -17.21
N GLY A 181 -19.80 1.09 -16.87
CA GLY A 181 -19.03 2.22 -17.42
C GLY A 181 -19.49 3.60 -16.89
N GLN A 182 -20.35 3.62 -15.86
CA GLN A 182 -20.82 4.84 -15.22
C GLN A 182 -20.34 4.88 -13.77
N LEU A 183 -19.83 6.03 -13.37
CA LEU A 183 -19.42 6.27 -11.98
C LEU A 183 -20.67 6.35 -11.08
N ASN A 184 -20.69 5.56 -10.01
CA ASN A 184 -21.74 5.67 -9.00
C ASN A 184 -21.67 7.05 -8.33
N PRO A 185 -22.81 7.74 -8.06
CA PRO A 185 -22.80 9.02 -7.36
C PRO A 185 -22.08 9.02 -6.00
N ALA A 186 -22.15 7.92 -5.25
CA ALA A 186 -21.42 7.77 -3.99
C ALA A 186 -19.89 7.84 -4.19
N TYR A 187 -19.40 7.35 -5.32
CA TYR A 187 -18.00 7.44 -5.69
C TYR A 187 -17.57 8.88 -5.98
N ALA A 188 -18.36 9.67 -6.71
CA ALA A 188 -18.06 11.07 -6.96
C ALA A 188 -17.93 11.86 -5.64
N VAL A 189 -18.78 11.58 -4.65
CA VAL A 189 -18.69 12.17 -3.31
C VAL A 189 -17.42 11.76 -2.60
N MET A 190 -17.06 10.47 -2.64
CA MET A 190 -15.83 9.98 -2.01
C MET A 190 -14.59 10.55 -2.71
N LYS A 191 -14.56 10.61 -4.04
CA LYS A 191 -13.47 11.24 -4.80
C LYS A 191 -13.31 12.72 -4.40
N SER A 192 -14.40 13.48 -4.34
CA SER A 192 -14.39 14.89 -3.89
C SER A 192 -13.84 15.02 -2.49
N TYR A 193 -14.28 14.19 -1.55
CA TYR A 193 -13.78 14.18 -0.18
C TYR A 193 -12.26 13.87 -0.11
N LEU A 194 -11.78 12.88 -0.86
CA LEU A 194 -10.37 12.52 -0.90
C LEU A 194 -9.52 13.63 -1.55
N GLN A 195 -10.08 14.34 -2.56
CA GLN A 195 -9.44 15.52 -3.15
C GLN A 195 -9.36 16.68 -2.16
N GLU A 196 -10.44 16.96 -1.42
CA GLU A 196 -10.46 17.99 -0.38
C GLU A 196 -9.46 17.71 0.75
N CYS A 197 -9.27 16.43 1.08
CA CYS A 197 -8.28 15.98 2.07
C CYS A 197 -6.84 15.95 1.52
N GLY A 198 -6.62 16.24 0.23
CA GLY A 198 -5.30 16.20 -0.40
C GLY A 198 -4.74 14.77 -0.57
N VAL A 199 -5.61 13.76 -0.56
CA VAL A 199 -5.23 12.34 -0.77
C VAL A 199 -5.24 12.01 -2.26
N LEU A 200 -6.16 12.58 -3.04
CA LEU A 200 -6.22 12.52 -4.52
C LEU A 200 -5.95 13.88 -5.13
#